data_2ebadf3d9eb71808cc1c3cbba25873c4
#
_entry.id   2ebadf3d9eb71808cc1c3cbba25873c4
#
_cell.length_a   1.000
_cell.length_b   1.000
_cell.length_c   1.000
_cell.angle_alpha   90.00
_cell.angle_beta   90.00
_cell.angle_gamma   90.00
#
_symmetry.space_group_name_H-M   'P 1'
#
loop_
_entity.id
_entity.type
_entity.pdbx_description
1 polymer ?
#
loop_
_entity_poly.entity_id
_entity_poly.type
_entity_poly.pdbx_seq_one_letter_code
_entity_poly.pdbx_strand_id
1 'polypeptide(L)'
;MSSNLTLLTPSEYNRTLMMKKDKCDKYDYLVSAVCGVIGGLMDIFLVGTPAKSHLGNWTDTQTNNAVISFAKTLGWKPKAEITSDRAIDFLQKKFVVNYDQQGSRWAEGVENMTMSNHHMMSLGHSPDIVGLFFSILNQFTSTSSFISNGRIVTVNTRTFELQGSNFITKILCGVVNWFGHLMSDVAGSSGAVTRGSGIVIPFFELFGLFNFVKFGRYKEDLATIAVKVFESGYDFRFGLAMGIPVVVTECLIRLFWSMRRHFQYGYPIRDCIPSMNHDTLRVMLIIGNGTLCVIDGFDALIRSGGNMVEFFLHLNLIAWFRFIFLVLKEVFLTLQIGLFLQKNIECYRRMNQALLEYMQQLEKIDISAFRAETEIYNQLISDFEKAETPQQLNQMLLSAYERLGLTKPWEGDFKQHMRNKNTRLVFE
;
A
#
# COMPACT_ATOMS: atom_id res chain seq x y z
N MET A 1 -0.47 0.28 41.54
CA MET A 1 -0.33 0.41 40.07
C MET A 1 0.98 -0.23 39.65
N SER A 2 1.04 -1.52 39.56
CA SER A 2 2.16 -2.23 38.93
C SER A 2 1.77 -2.54 37.51
N SER A 3 1.85 -1.53 36.60
CA SER A 3 1.98 -1.82 35.20
C SER A 3 3.30 -2.56 35.03
N ASN A 4 3.29 -3.78 34.52
CA ASN A 4 4.46 -4.45 34.02
C ASN A 4 5.11 -3.56 32.93
N LEU A 5 5.83 -2.53 33.35
CA LEU A 5 6.91 -1.95 32.60
C LEU A 5 7.97 -3.06 32.57
N THR A 6 7.91 -3.90 31.52
CA THR A 6 9.07 -4.68 31.12
C THR A 6 10.14 -3.63 30.82
N LEU A 7 10.93 -3.31 31.84
CA LEU A 7 12.17 -2.57 31.68
C LEU A 7 12.98 -3.40 30.67
N LEU A 8 13.09 -2.87 29.45
CA LEU A 8 14.01 -3.42 28.47
C LEU A 8 15.35 -3.59 29.18
N THR A 9 15.87 -4.79 29.18
CA THR A 9 17.21 -5.01 29.73
C THR A 9 18.18 -4.04 29.07
N PRO A 10 19.26 -3.60 29.72
CA PRO A 10 20.26 -2.72 29.12
C PRO A 10 20.75 -3.23 27.76
N SER A 11 20.75 -4.55 27.53
CA SER A 11 21.08 -5.16 26.25
C SER A 11 19.99 -4.97 25.19
N GLU A 12 18.70 -5.06 25.56
CA GLU A 12 17.57 -4.81 24.66
C GLU A 12 17.42 -3.31 24.35
N TYR A 13 17.64 -2.45 25.33
CA TYR A 13 17.69 -1.01 25.15
C TYR A 13 18.84 -0.60 24.22
N ASN A 14 20.04 -1.14 24.43
CA ASN A 14 21.20 -0.91 23.56
C ASN A 14 20.96 -1.51 22.16
N ARG A 15 20.31 -2.67 22.05
CA ARG A 15 19.95 -3.29 20.76
C ARG A 15 18.91 -2.44 20.01
N THR A 16 17.92 -1.88 20.71
CA THR A 16 16.92 -0.98 20.14
C THR A 16 17.53 0.38 19.76
N LEU A 17 18.51 0.88 20.54
CA LEU A 17 19.27 2.09 20.22
C LEU A 17 20.28 1.83 19.09
N MET A 18 20.88 0.65 19.00
CA MET A 18 21.78 0.28 17.91
C MET A 18 21.01 0.03 16.60
N MET A 19 19.80 -0.53 16.64
CA MET A 19 18.90 -0.58 15.47
C MET A 19 18.51 0.82 14.97
N LYS A 20 18.55 1.82 15.82
CA LYS A 20 18.33 3.25 15.48
C LYS A 20 19.55 3.94 14.88
N LYS A 21 20.69 3.28 14.75
CA LYS A 21 21.96 3.90 14.41
C LYS A 21 22.54 3.55 13.05
N ASP A 22 21.87 2.71 12.27
CA ASP A 22 22.24 2.48 10.87
C ASP A 22 21.79 3.69 10.04
N LYS A 23 22.56 4.76 10.05
CA LYS A 23 22.34 5.89 9.13
C LYS A 23 23.03 5.57 7.82
N CYS A 24 22.40 5.96 6.70
CA CYS A 24 23.05 5.92 5.40
C CYS A 24 24.33 6.74 5.43
N ASP A 25 25.37 6.21 4.83
CA ASP A 25 26.62 6.92 4.60
C ASP A 25 26.74 7.43 3.15
N LYS A 26 27.87 8.03 2.83
CA LYS A 26 28.14 8.58 1.48
C LYS A 26 28.05 7.55 0.36
N TYR A 27 28.38 6.28 0.65
CA TYR A 27 28.35 5.19 -0.35
C TYR A 27 26.91 4.74 -0.61
N ASP A 28 26.06 4.69 0.44
CA ASP A 28 24.66 4.36 0.29
C ASP A 28 23.95 5.41 -0.58
N TYR A 29 24.21 6.71 -0.34
CA TYR A 29 23.70 7.79 -1.16
C TYR A 29 24.18 7.72 -2.60
N LEU A 30 25.49 7.55 -2.80
CA LEU A 30 26.09 7.51 -4.12
C LEU A 30 25.55 6.34 -4.96
N VAL A 31 25.55 5.13 -4.39
CA VAL A 31 25.08 3.93 -5.11
C VAL A 31 23.59 4.04 -5.41
N SER A 32 22.78 4.55 -4.49
CA SER A 32 21.36 4.75 -4.72
C SER A 32 21.12 5.72 -5.88
N ALA A 33 21.84 6.83 -5.91
CA ALA A 33 21.77 7.78 -7.01
C ALA A 33 22.21 7.17 -8.35
N VAL A 34 23.32 6.41 -8.37
CA VAL A 34 23.79 5.70 -9.58
C VAL A 34 22.75 4.68 -10.06
N CYS A 35 22.14 3.91 -9.17
CA CYS A 35 21.05 3.00 -9.54
C CYS A 35 19.85 3.76 -10.14
N GLY A 36 19.51 4.92 -9.57
CA GLY A 36 18.47 5.79 -10.12
C GLY A 36 18.82 6.35 -11.50
N VAL A 37 20.11 6.72 -11.73
CA VAL A 37 20.60 7.14 -13.08
C VAL A 37 20.45 5.99 -14.08
N ILE A 38 20.82 4.77 -13.70
CA ILE A 38 20.65 3.58 -14.56
C ILE A 38 19.16 3.41 -14.92
N GLY A 39 18.27 3.49 -13.94
CA GLY A 39 16.83 3.42 -14.16
C GLY A 39 16.31 4.53 -15.08
N GLY A 40 16.72 5.77 -14.85
CA GLY A 40 16.34 6.92 -15.70
C GLY A 40 16.84 6.80 -17.14
N LEU A 41 18.06 6.31 -17.36
CA LEU A 41 18.57 6.02 -18.69
C LEU A 41 17.81 4.86 -19.37
N MET A 42 17.47 3.81 -18.63
CA MET A 42 16.61 2.74 -19.15
C MET A 42 15.24 3.27 -19.54
N ASP A 43 14.67 4.16 -18.76
CA ASP A 43 13.40 4.80 -19.06
C ASP A 43 13.46 5.58 -20.37
N ILE A 44 14.41 6.48 -20.50
CA ILE A 44 14.59 7.32 -21.71
C ILE A 44 14.85 6.49 -22.98
N PHE A 45 15.72 5.48 -22.90
CA PHE A 45 16.21 4.78 -24.11
C PHE A 45 15.45 3.50 -24.43
N LEU A 46 14.87 2.81 -23.42
CA LEU A 46 14.23 1.51 -23.61
C LEU A 46 12.71 1.58 -23.46
N VAL A 47 12.20 2.44 -22.57
CA VAL A 47 10.74 2.70 -22.44
C VAL A 47 10.35 3.77 -23.46
N GLY A 48 10.84 4.99 -23.32
CA GLY A 48 10.53 6.11 -24.21
C GLY A 48 9.03 6.41 -24.28
N THR A 49 8.52 6.67 -25.49
CA THR A 49 7.08 6.89 -25.72
C THR A 49 6.38 5.62 -26.17
N PRO A 50 5.04 5.50 -25.99
CA PRO A 50 4.29 4.32 -26.43
C PRO A 50 4.54 3.91 -27.89
N ALA A 51 4.64 4.89 -28.79
CA ALA A 51 4.84 4.64 -30.21
C ALA A 51 6.23 4.07 -30.57
N LYS A 52 7.25 4.28 -29.73
CA LYS A 52 8.66 3.93 -30.03
C LYS A 52 9.30 3.08 -28.93
N SER A 53 8.53 2.47 -28.06
CA SER A 53 9.02 1.73 -26.90
C SER A 53 9.54 0.35 -27.25
N HIS A 54 10.82 0.09 -26.97
CA HIS A 54 11.38 -1.26 -27.07
C HIS A 54 10.83 -2.19 -25.98
N LEU A 55 10.84 -1.75 -24.73
CA LEU A 55 10.27 -2.52 -23.62
C LEU A 55 8.75 -2.66 -23.75
N GLY A 56 8.05 -1.65 -24.28
CA GLY A 56 6.65 -1.73 -24.59
C GLY A 56 6.32 -2.84 -25.61
N ASN A 57 7.10 -3.00 -26.65
CA ASN A 57 6.92 -4.09 -27.62
C ASN A 57 7.12 -5.46 -26.97
N TRP A 58 8.07 -5.55 -26.04
CA TRP A 58 8.27 -6.78 -25.27
C TRP A 58 7.09 -7.05 -24.33
N THR A 59 6.62 -6.04 -23.59
CA THR A 59 5.44 -6.20 -22.69
C THR A 59 4.17 -6.52 -23.46
N ASP A 60 3.96 -5.97 -24.64
CA ASP A 60 2.84 -6.37 -25.52
C ASP A 60 2.87 -7.86 -25.84
N THR A 61 4.04 -8.36 -26.23
CA THR A 61 4.22 -9.80 -26.53
C THR A 61 3.94 -10.65 -25.30
N GLN A 62 4.45 -10.28 -24.13
CA GLN A 62 4.21 -11.03 -22.89
C GLN A 62 2.74 -10.99 -22.48
N THR A 63 2.08 -9.84 -22.61
CA THR A 63 0.65 -9.68 -22.30
C THR A 63 -0.21 -10.50 -23.23
N ASN A 64 0.05 -10.49 -24.54
CA ASN A 64 -0.65 -11.32 -25.52
C ASN A 64 -0.50 -12.82 -25.19
N ASN A 65 0.72 -13.26 -24.85
CA ASN A 65 0.98 -14.63 -24.45
C ASN A 65 0.24 -15.02 -23.16
N ALA A 66 0.17 -14.09 -22.18
CA ALA A 66 -0.56 -14.31 -20.94
C ALA A 66 -2.06 -14.48 -21.18
N VAL A 67 -2.68 -13.64 -22.02
CA VAL A 67 -4.10 -13.76 -22.41
C VAL A 67 -4.39 -15.09 -23.12
N ILE A 68 -3.55 -15.47 -24.08
CA ILE A 68 -3.66 -16.75 -24.78
C ILE A 68 -3.57 -17.93 -23.80
N SER A 69 -2.60 -17.88 -22.89
CA SER A 69 -2.39 -18.92 -21.87
C SER A 69 -3.57 -19.02 -20.91
N PHE A 70 -4.10 -17.88 -20.47
CA PHE A 70 -5.27 -17.81 -19.61
C PHE A 70 -6.51 -18.39 -20.29
N ALA A 71 -6.77 -18.02 -21.55
CA ALA A 71 -7.87 -18.57 -22.33
C ALA A 71 -7.76 -20.10 -22.47
N LYS A 72 -6.56 -20.63 -22.76
CA LYS A 72 -6.30 -22.08 -22.84
C LYS A 72 -6.56 -22.79 -21.52
N THR A 73 -6.14 -22.22 -20.40
CA THR A 73 -6.40 -22.77 -19.05
C THR A 73 -7.90 -22.88 -18.77
N LEU A 74 -8.69 -21.95 -19.32
CA LEU A 74 -10.15 -21.94 -19.19
C LEU A 74 -10.88 -22.81 -20.21
N GLY A 75 -10.14 -23.61 -21.00
CA GLY A 75 -10.69 -24.60 -21.93
C GLY A 75 -10.82 -24.11 -23.37
N TRP A 76 -10.22 -22.95 -23.74
CA TRP A 76 -10.18 -22.52 -25.13
C TRP A 76 -9.34 -23.48 -25.99
N LYS A 77 -9.97 -24.04 -27.01
CA LYS A 77 -9.35 -24.96 -27.98
C LYS A 77 -9.41 -24.34 -29.39
N PRO A 78 -8.38 -23.59 -29.80
CA PRO A 78 -8.38 -22.95 -31.11
C PRO A 78 -8.38 -23.99 -32.22
N LYS A 79 -9.32 -23.86 -33.20
CA LYS A 79 -9.41 -24.69 -34.38
C LYS A 79 -8.57 -24.18 -35.56
N ALA A 80 -8.01 -22.97 -35.43
CA ALA A 80 -7.24 -22.26 -36.43
C ALA A 80 -6.04 -21.58 -35.78
N GLU A 81 -5.44 -20.60 -36.45
CA GLU A 81 -4.32 -19.84 -35.95
C GLU A 81 -4.54 -19.30 -34.52
N ILE A 82 -3.51 -19.42 -33.66
CA ILE A 82 -3.55 -18.98 -32.28
C ILE A 82 -3.18 -17.50 -32.25
N THR A 83 -4.19 -16.63 -32.13
CA THR A 83 -4.02 -15.18 -32.03
C THR A 83 -4.61 -14.66 -30.70
N SER A 84 -4.07 -13.54 -30.19
CA SER A 84 -4.61 -12.86 -29.02
C SER A 84 -6.05 -12.40 -29.22
N ASP A 85 -6.39 -11.90 -30.42
CA ASP A 85 -7.74 -11.45 -30.77
C ASP A 85 -8.81 -12.55 -30.58
N ARG A 86 -8.52 -13.77 -31.02
CA ARG A 86 -9.44 -14.91 -30.81
C ARG A 86 -9.53 -15.35 -29.34
N ALA A 87 -8.44 -15.21 -28.60
CA ALA A 87 -8.45 -15.51 -27.18
C ALA A 87 -9.29 -14.47 -26.43
N ILE A 88 -9.19 -13.19 -26.79
CA ILE A 88 -10.02 -12.09 -26.27
C ILE A 88 -11.50 -12.37 -26.54
N ASP A 89 -11.89 -12.68 -27.78
CA ASP A 89 -13.29 -13.01 -28.16
C ASP A 89 -13.85 -14.18 -27.32
N PHE A 90 -13.03 -15.20 -27.08
CA PHE A 90 -13.42 -16.31 -26.19
C PHE A 90 -13.65 -15.85 -24.75
N LEU A 91 -12.76 -15.02 -24.20
CA LEU A 91 -12.84 -14.55 -22.81
C LEU A 91 -14.02 -13.59 -22.62
N GLN A 92 -14.26 -12.66 -23.54
CA GLN A 92 -15.41 -11.74 -23.51
C GLN A 92 -16.74 -12.50 -23.53
N LYS A 93 -16.85 -13.55 -24.32
CA LYS A 93 -18.03 -14.43 -24.34
C LYS A 93 -18.20 -15.27 -23.08
N LYS A 94 -17.09 -15.60 -22.40
CA LYS A 94 -17.11 -16.38 -21.17
C LYS A 94 -17.40 -15.52 -19.93
N PHE A 95 -16.87 -14.31 -19.86
CA PHE A 95 -17.00 -13.36 -18.76
C PHE A 95 -17.81 -12.14 -19.18
N VAL A 96 -19.08 -12.37 -19.43
CA VAL A 96 -20.00 -11.31 -19.86
C VAL A 96 -20.27 -10.37 -18.71
N VAL A 97 -20.16 -9.08 -19.00
CA VAL A 97 -20.54 -7.98 -18.11
C VAL A 97 -21.53 -7.05 -18.81
N ASN A 98 -22.32 -6.33 -18.05
CA ASN A 98 -23.33 -5.42 -18.60
C ASN A 98 -22.79 -3.99 -18.81
N TYR A 99 -21.67 -3.64 -18.20
CA TYR A 99 -21.10 -2.30 -18.23
C TYR A 99 -20.12 -2.04 -19.39
N ASP A 100 -19.82 -3.04 -20.21
CA ASP A 100 -19.02 -2.89 -21.43
C ASP A 100 -19.83 -2.19 -22.54
N GLN A 101 -19.91 -0.85 -22.45
CA GLN A 101 -20.59 0.00 -23.40
C GLN A 101 -19.55 0.72 -24.27
N GLN A 102 -19.46 0.37 -25.53
CA GLN A 102 -18.37 0.78 -26.43
C GLN A 102 -18.65 2.07 -27.22
N GLY A 103 -19.70 2.82 -26.94
CA GLY A 103 -19.99 4.04 -27.67
C GLY A 103 -21.10 4.88 -27.05
N SER A 104 -21.09 6.18 -27.31
CA SER A 104 -22.03 7.18 -26.78
C SER A 104 -23.49 6.92 -27.14
N ARG A 105 -23.79 6.11 -28.15
CA ARG A 105 -25.18 5.69 -28.50
C ARG A 105 -25.84 4.87 -27.38
N TRP A 106 -25.06 4.23 -26.53
CA TRP A 106 -25.51 3.34 -25.47
C TRP A 106 -25.33 3.95 -24.07
N ALA A 107 -24.67 5.10 -24.00
CA ALA A 107 -24.34 5.80 -22.76
C ALA A 107 -24.78 7.26 -22.85
N GLU A 108 -26.09 7.48 -22.67
CA GLU A 108 -26.68 8.81 -22.68
C GLU A 108 -26.03 9.69 -21.59
N GLY A 109 -25.59 10.90 -21.98
CA GLY A 109 -24.87 11.83 -21.09
C GLY A 109 -23.37 11.61 -20.97
N VAL A 110 -22.80 10.60 -21.65
CA VAL A 110 -21.35 10.41 -21.75
C VAL A 110 -20.86 11.03 -23.06
N GLU A 111 -20.14 12.13 -22.96
CA GLU A 111 -19.65 12.85 -24.09
C GLU A 111 -18.29 12.31 -24.59
N ASN A 112 -18.09 12.36 -25.92
CA ASN A 112 -16.82 11.98 -26.57
C ASN A 112 -16.32 10.54 -26.34
N MET A 113 -17.20 9.63 -25.94
CA MET A 113 -16.85 8.22 -25.80
C MET A 113 -16.77 7.54 -27.18
N THR A 114 -15.69 6.85 -27.41
CA THR A 114 -15.39 6.08 -28.63
C THR A 114 -15.04 4.64 -28.27
N MET A 115 -14.98 3.77 -29.27
CA MET A 115 -14.51 2.38 -29.07
C MET A 115 -13.07 2.30 -28.56
N SER A 116 -12.22 3.30 -28.85
CA SER A 116 -10.83 3.32 -28.39
C SER A 116 -10.67 3.81 -26.96
N ASN A 117 -11.51 4.74 -26.48
CA ASN A 117 -11.35 5.34 -25.15
C ASN A 117 -12.36 4.89 -24.11
N HIS A 118 -13.31 3.98 -24.46
CA HIS A 118 -14.35 3.55 -23.52
C HIS A 118 -13.79 2.92 -22.23
N HIS A 119 -12.67 2.19 -22.31
CA HIS A 119 -12.01 1.64 -21.12
C HIS A 119 -11.44 2.72 -20.19
N MET A 120 -10.97 3.83 -20.75
CA MET A 120 -10.51 4.98 -19.97
C MET A 120 -11.67 5.69 -19.27
N MET A 121 -12.83 5.74 -19.89
CA MET A 121 -14.00 6.45 -19.35
C MET A 121 -14.84 5.58 -18.42
N SER A 122 -14.84 4.26 -18.60
CA SER A 122 -15.65 3.32 -17.83
C SER A 122 -14.96 2.91 -16.53
N LEU A 123 -15.56 3.25 -15.39
CA LEU A 123 -15.04 2.92 -14.08
C LEU A 123 -14.93 1.40 -13.84
N GLY A 124 -15.83 0.59 -14.41
CA GLY A 124 -15.82 -0.88 -14.24
C GLY A 124 -14.61 -1.57 -14.91
N HIS A 125 -13.91 -0.92 -15.83
CA HIS A 125 -12.75 -1.46 -16.55
C HIS A 125 -11.40 -1.10 -15.92
N SER A 126 -11.38 -0.37 -14.80
CA SER A 126 -10.12 -0.07 -14.11
C SER A 126 -9.61 -1.29 -13.34
N PRO A 127 -8.30 -1.62 -13.43
CA PRO A 127 -7.70 -2.77 -12.74
C PRO A 127 -7.28 -2.44 -11.30
N ASP A 128 -8.15 -1.80 -10.55
CA ASP A 128 -7.93 -1.36 -9.17
C ASP A 128 -9.18 -1.52 -8.29
N ILE A 129 -9.12 -1.03 -7.06
CA ILE A 129 -10.22 -1.16 -6.09
C ILE A 129 -11.46 -0.34 -6.50
N VAL A 130 -11.27 0.75 -7.24
CA VAL A 130 -12.37 1.58 -7.76
C VAL A 130 -13.09 0.81 -8.86
N GLY A 131 -12.33 0.22 -9.80
CA GLY A 131 -12.87 -0.62 -10.84
C GLY A 131 -13.59 -1.85 -10.32
N LEU A 132 -13.02 -2.53 -9.33
CA LEU A 132 -13.69 -3.66 -8.67
C LEU A 132 -15.03 -3.24 -8.06
N PHE A 133 -15.05 -2.13 -7.32
CA PHE A 133 -16.27 -1.63 -6.69
C PHE A 133 -17.35 -1.30 -7.73
N PHE A 134 -17.03 -0.50 -8.75
CA PHE A 134 -17.99 -0.11 -9.77
C PHE A 134 -18.41 -1.29 -10.66
N SER A 135 -17.52 -2.23 -10.95
CA SER A 135 -17.88 -3.43 -11.69
C SER A 135 -18.93 -4.26 -10.94
N ILE A 136 -18.73 -4.53 -9.65
CA ILE A 136 -19.68 -5.27 -8.83
C ILE A 136 -21.00 -4.49 -8.76
N LEU A 137 -20.95 -3.19 -8.44
CA LEU A 137 -22.13 -2.33 -8.35
C LEU A 137 -22.94 -2.38 -9.65
N ASN A 138 -22.28 -2.15 -10.79
CA ASN A 138 -22.92 -2.12 -12.10
C ASN A 138 -23.58 -3.47 -12.46
N GLN A 139 -22.93 -4.60 -12.12
CA GLN A 139 -23.49 -5.92 -12.34
C GLN A 139 -24.73 -6.20 -11.46
N PHE A 140 -24.79 -5.65 -10.25
CA PHE A 140 -25.95 -5.79 -9.37
C PHE A 140 -27.12 -4.89 -9.77
N THR A 141 -26.82 -3.69 -10.26
CA THR A 141 -27.83 -2.67 -10.55
C THR A 141 -28.24 -2.60 -12.01
N SER A 142 -27.65 -3.44 -12.88
CA SER A 142 -27.84 -3.36 -14.34
C SER A 142 -27.55 -1.96 -14.88
N THR A 143 -26.43 -1.38 -14.44
CA THR A 143 -25.98 -0.05 -14.85
C THR A 143 -24.57 -0.09 -15.43
N SER A 144 -24.10 1.01 -15.98
CA SER A 144 -22.72 1.26 -16.34
C SER A 144 -22.31 2.66 -15.88
N SER A 145 -21.15 2.78 -15.21
CA SER A 145 -20.69 4.03 -14.63
C SER A 145 -19.43 4.53 -15.34
N PHE A 146 -19.47 5.79 -15.73
CA PHE A 146 -18.42 6.44 -16.53
C PHE A 146 -17.96 7.73 -15.85
N ILE A 147 -16.73 8.16 -16.18
CA ILE A 147 -16.28 9.52 -15.91
C ILE A 147 -16.36 10.32 -17.20
N SER A 148 -17.17 11.37 -17.20
CA SER A 148 -17.35 12.29 -18.33
C SER A 148 -17.40 13.72 -17.82
N ASN A 149 -16.58 14.61 -18.40
CA ASN A 149 -16.53 16.04 -18.05
C ASN A 149 -16.39 16.33 -16.55
N GLY A 150 -15.52 15.62 -15.88
CA GLY A 150 -15.27 15.81 -14.43
C GLY A 150 -16.39 15.28 -13.52
N ARG A 151 -17.30 14.46 -14.03
CA ARG A 151 -18.46 13.91 -13.28
C ARG A 151 -18.57 12.41 -13.50
N ILE A 152 -19.12 11.73 -12.51
CA ILE A 152 -19.52 10.33 -12.65
C ILE A 152 -20.94 10.31 -13.23
N VAL A 153 -21.10 9.69 -14.38
CA VAL A 153 -22.37 9.48 -15.09
C VAL A 153 -22.70 7.99 -15.04
N THR A 154 -23.88 7.65 -14.54
CA THR A 154 -24.37 6.27 -14.50
C THR A 154 -25.57 6.12 -15.43
N VAL A 155 -25.50 5.15 -16.32
CA VAL A 155 -26.56 4.85 -17.31
C VAL A 155 -27.13 3.46 -17.09
N ASN A 156 -28.42 3.28 -17.38
CA ASN A 156 -29.04 1.97 -17.33
C ASN A 156 -28.57 1.12 -18.50
N THR A 157 -28.30 -0.14 -18.25
CA THR A 157 -27.97 -1.13 -19.26
C THR A 157 -29.13 -2.12 -19.43
N ARG A 158 -28.93 -3.13 -20.29
CA ARG A 158 -29.84 -4.28 -20.33
C ARG A 158 -29.83 -4.96 -18.97
N THR A 159 -30.99 -5.48 -18.56
CA THR A 159 -31.13 -6.25 -17.32
C THR A 159 -30.06 -7.35 -17.28
N PHE A 160 -29.28 -7.36 -16.22
CA PHE A 160 -28.21 -8.30 -15.98
C PHE A 160 -28.43 -8.97 -14.63
N GLU A 161 -28.37 -10.29 -14.59
CA GLU A 161 -28.52 -11.02 -13.35
C GLU A 161 -27.26 -11.84 -13.08
N LEU A 162 -26.60 -11.53 -11.96
CA LEU A 162 -25.47 -12.30 -11.47
C LEU A 162 -25.91 -13.69 -11.05
N GLN A 163 -25.17 -14.68 -11.50
CA GLN A 163 -25.36 -16.07 -11.09
C GLN A 163 -25.02 -16.24 -9.61
N GLY A 164 -25.79 -17.08 -8.93
CA GLY A 164 -25.57 -17.39 -7.51
C GLY A 164 -26.85 -17.52 -6.72
N SER A 165 -26.85 -18.43 -5.76
CA SER A 165 -28.00 -18.75 -4.91
C SER A 165 -28.24 -17.76 -3.78
N ASN A 166 -27.21 -16.98 -3.41
CA ASN A 166 -27.27 -15.99 -2.33
C ASN A 166 -26.37 -14.79 -2.64
N PHE A 167 -26.45 -13.76 -1.78
CA PHE A 167 -25.72 -12.49 -1.96
C PHE A 167 -24.19 -12.69 -2.04
N ILE A 168 -23.62 -13.54 -1.21
CA ILE A 168 -22.17 -13.79 -1.17
C ILE A 168 -21.71 -14.47 -2.48
N THR A 169 -22.44 -15.48 -2.96
CA THR A 169 -22.09 -16.14 -4.22
C THR A 169 -22.26 -15.23 -5.43
N LYS A 170 -23.24 -14.30 -5.41
CA LYS A 170 -23.37 -13.24 -6.43
C LYS A 170 -22.19 -12.28 -6.42
N ILE A 171 -21.71 -11.83 -5.24
CA ILE A 171 -20.47 -11.02 -5.15
C ILE A 171 -19.27 -11.75 -5.73
N LEU A 172 -19.07 -13.02 -5.33
CA LEU A 172 -17.95 -13.81 -5.86
C LEU A 172 -18.04 -13.98 -7.37
N CYS A 173 -19.23 -14.22 -7.91
CA CYS A 173 -19.46 -14.26 -9.35
C CYS A 173 -19.11 -12.91 -10.02
N GLY A 174 -19.52 -11.79 -9.42
CA GLY A 174 -19.18 -10.45 -9.90
C GLY A 174 -17.68 -10.17 -9.94
N VAL A 175 -16.94 -10.61 -8.90
CA VAL A 175 -15.46 -10.53 -8.87
C VAL A 175 -14.84 -11.38 -9.99
N VAL A 176 -15.31 -12.60 -10.17
CA VAL A 176 -14.80 -13.50 -11.22
C VAL A 176 -15.08 -12.94 -12.62
N ASN A 177 -16.29 -12.40 -12.85
CA ASN A 177 -16.63 -11.74 -14.11
C ASN A 177 -15.72 -10.53 -14.37
N TRP A 178 -15.54 -9.66 -13.36
CA TRP A 178 -14.65 -8.51 -13.48
C TRP A 178 -13.23 -8.92 -13.83
N PHE A 179 -12.64 -9.85 -13.08
CA PHE A 179 -11.28 -10.30 -13.33
C PHE A 179 -11.13 -10.95 -14.70
N GLY A 180 -12.08 -11.81 -15.08
CA GLY A 180 -12.06 -12.48 -16.38
C GLY A 180 -12.24 -11.53 -17.55
N HIS A 181 -13.08 -10.49 -17.38
CA HIS A 181 -13.28 -9.43 -18.36
C HIS A 181 -12.03 -8.54 -18.48
N LEU A 182 -11.44 -8.10 -17.37
CA LEU A 182 -10.15 -7.39 -17.39
C LEU A 182 -9.06 -8.18 -18.11
N MET A 183 -9.00 -9.51 -17.89
CA MET A 183 -8.04 -10.37 -18.60
C MET A 183 -8.31 -10.45 -20.09
N SER A 184 -9.55 -10.24 -20.56
CA SER A 184 -9.83 -10.10 -21.98
C SER A 184 -9.32 -8.79 -22.55
N ASP A 185 -9.44 -7.70 -21.78
CA ASP A 185 -9.20 -6.35 -22.26
C ASP A 185 -7.74 -5.88 -22.05
N VAL A 186 -6.96 -6.64 -21.25
CA VAL A 186 -5.55 -6.28 -20.98
C VAL A 186 -4.69 -6.20 -22.25
N ALA A 187 -4.99 -6.99 -23.26
CA ALA A 187 -4.29 -6.98 -24.55
C ALA A 187 -4.95 -6.09 -25.63
N GLY A 188 -6.01 -5.39 -25.28
CA GLY A 188 -6.84 -4.60 -26.17
C GLY A 188 -8.26 -5.15 -26.25
N SER A 189 -9.15 -4.51 -26.98
CA SER A 189 -10.49 -5.02 -27.25
C SER A 189 -10.54 -5.88 -28.51
N SER A 190 -11.59 -6.69 -28.66
CA SER A 190 -11.82 -7.51 -29.87
C SER A 190 -11.82 -6.62 -31.12
N GLY A 191 -10.95 -6.94 -32.08
CA GLY A 191 -10.75 -6.16 -33.31
C GLY A 191 -9.80 -4.95 -33.20
N ALA A 192 -9.23 -4.67 -32.01
CA ALA A 192 -8.29 -3.57 -31.77
C ALA A 192 -7.20 -3.96 -30.76
N VAL A 193 -6.38 -4.95 -31.11
CA VAL A 193 -5.28 -5.44 -30.25
C VAL A 193 -4.06 -4.51 -30.39
N THR A 194 -4.23 -3.23 -30.04
CA THR A 194 -3.20 -2.21 -30.09
C THR A 194 -3.11 -1.46 -28.75
N ARG A 195 -1.97 -0.82 -28.47
CA ARG A 195 -1.88 0.08 -27.32
C ARG A 195 -2.88 1.24 -27.45
N GLY A 196 -3.43 1.70 -26.33
CA GLY A 196 -4.47 2.72 -26.30
C GLY A 196 -5.89 2.20 -26.51
N SER A 197 -6.08 0.86 -26.55
CA SER A 197 -7.40 0.22 -26.62
C SER A 197 -7.65 -0.80 -25.52
N GLY A 198 -6.64 -1.08 -24.69
CA GLY A 198 -6.75 -1.99 -23.54
C GLY A 198 -7.21 -1.29 -22.26
N ILE A 199 -7.05 -1.98 -21.13
CA ILE A 199 -7.36 -1.39 -19.82
C ILE A 199 -6.38 -0.27 -19.45
N VAL A 200 -6.83 0.63 -18.58
CA VAL A 200 -6.02 1.75 -18.09
C VAL A 200 -4.98 1.30 -17.07
N ILE A 201 -3.98 2.14 -16.81
CA ILE A 201 -3.12 2.01 -15.63
C ILE A 201 -3.97 2.24 -14.39
N PRO A 202 -3.79 1.48 -13.27
CA PRO A 202 -4.58 1.67 -12.05
C PRO A 202 -4.69 3.14 -11.63
N PHE A 203 -5.91 3.58 -11.32
CA PHE A 203 -6.27 4.95 -10.92
C PHE A 203 -6.10 6.03 -12.01
N PHE A 204 -5.69 5.67 -13.24
CA PHE A 204 -5.50 6.66 -14.31
C PHE A 204 -6.84 7.25 -14.78
N GLU A 205 -7.93 6.49 -14.74
CA GLU A 205 -9.28 6.96 -15.04
C GLU A 205 -9.71 8.14 -14.18
N LEU A 206 -9.18 8.23 -12.94
CA LEU A 206 -9.52 9.33 -12.02
C LEU A 206 -9.05 10.70 -12.52
N PHE A 207 -8.08 10.75 -13.44
CA PHE A 207 -7.71 12.00 -14.09
C PHE A 207 -8.88 12.61 -14.87
N GLY A 208 -9.83 11.81 -15.33
CA GLY A 208 -11.07 12.26 -15.94
C GLY A 208 -11.96 13.14 -15.06
N LEU A 209 -11.75 13.16 -13.74
CA LEU A 209 -12.45 14.06 -12.81
C LEU A 209 -11.89 15.49 -12.80
N PHE A 210 -10.70 15.73 -13.36
CA PHE A 210 -10.01 17.02 -13.28
C PHE A 210 -10.18 17.84 -14.56
N ASN A 211 -11.37 18.43 -14.75
CA ASN A 211 -11.71 19.28 -15.89
C ASN A 211 -11.71 20.79 -15.57
N PHE A 212 -11.23 21.20 -14.40
CA PHE A 212 -11.37 22.56 -13.89
C PHE A 212 -10.11 23.43 -14.01
N VAL A 213 -8.94 22.85 -14.30
CA VAL A 213 -7.68 23.57 -14.47
C VAL A 213 -7.11 23.29 -15.87
N LYS A 214 -6.72 24.34 -16.57
CA LYS A 214 -6.14 24.26 -17.91
C LYS A 214 -4.62 24.36 -17.86
N PHE A 215 -3.94 23.45 -18.53
CA PHE A 215 -2.49 23.30 -18.49
C PHE A 215 -1.85 23.47 -19.87
N GLY A 216 -0.56 23.80 -19.85
CA GLY A 216 0.31 23.79 -21.01
C GLY A 216 -0.02 24.84 -22.07
N ARG A 217 0.67 24.73 -23.22
CA ARG A 217 0.56 25.64 -24.33
C ARG A 217 -0.84 25.70 -24.96
N TYR A 218 -1.54 24.57 -25.00
CA TYR A 218 -2.85 24.42 -25.63
C TYR A 218 -4.03 24.68 -24.67
N LYS A 219 -3.76 24.98 -23.39
CA LYS A 219 -4.77 25.27 -22.36
C LYS A 219 -5.83 24.17 -22.26
N GLU A 220 -5.42 22.91 -22.29
CA GLU A 220 -6.27 21.76 -22.13
C GLU A 220 -6.39 21.40 -20.63
N ASP A 221 -7.54 20.89 -20.22
CA ASP A 221 -7.71 20.34 -18.88
C ASP A 221 -7.13 18.93 -18.77
N LEU A 222 -6.89 18.49 -17.53
CA LEU A 222 -6.22 17.22 -17.27
C LEU A 222 -7.06 16.02 -17.74
N ALA A 223 -8.40 16.11 -17.68
CA ALA A 223 -9.29 15.07 -18.18
C ALA A 223 -9.11 14.85 -19.68
N THR A 224 -9.10 15.96 -20.46
CA THR A 224 -8.84 15.92 -21.90
C THR A 224 -7.44 15.40 -22.23
N ILE A 225 -6.42 15.85 -21.48
CA ILE A 225 -5.04 15.39 -21.66
C ILE A 225 -4.95 13.88 -21.41
N ALA A 226 -5.54 13.38 -20.34
CA ALA A 226 -5.50 11.96 -19.95
C ALA A 226 -6.12 11.06 -21.05
N VAL A 227 -7.27 11.45 -21.62
CA VAL A 227 -7.88 10.70 -22.73
C VAL A 227 -6.95 10.65 -23.93
N LYS A 228 -6.37 11.78 -24.36
CA LYS A 228 -5.43 11.83 -25.48
C LYS A 228 -4.16 11.00 -25.25
N VAL A 229 -3.64 11.05 -24.03
CA VAL A 229 -2.47 10.26 -23.62
C VAL A 229 -2.79 8.77 -23.67
N PHE A 230 -3.96 8.35 -23.16
CA PHE A 230 -4.41 6.98 -23.24
C PHE A 230 -4.57 6.50 -24.68
N GLU A 231 -5.30 7.25 -25.53
CA GLU A 231 -5.49 6.94 -26.96
C GLU A 231 -4.16 6.86 -27.72
N SER A 232 -3.14 7.59 -27.28
CA SER A 232 -1.77 7.54 -27.84
C SER A 232 -0.98 6.29 -27.40
N GLY A 233 -1.57 5.38 -26.62
CA GLY A 233 -0.97 4.09 -26.24
C GLY A 233 -0.48 4.00 -24.80
N TYR A 234 -0.85 4.95 -23.94
CA TYR A 234 -0.47 4.98 -22.53
C TYR A 234 -1.45 4.14 -21.69
N ASP A 235 -1.55 2.86 -22.02
CA ASP A 235 -2.41 1.87 -21.38
C ASP A 235 -1.64 1.00 -20.36
N PHE A 236 -2.31 0.01 -19.78
CA PHE A 236 -1.73 -0.90 -18.78
C PHE A 236 -0.48 -1.63 -19.30
N ARG A 237 -0.44 -2.04 -20.59
CA ARG A 237 0.70 -2.74 -21.18
C ARG A 237 1.95 -1.86 -21.22
N PHE A 238 1.76 -0.60 -21.56
CA PHE A 238 2.83 0.39 -21.49
C PHE A 238 3.22 0.69 -20.05
N GLY A 239 2.24 0.68 -19.12
CA GLY A 239 2.48 0.76 -17.69
C GLY A 239 3.41 -0.33 -17.17
N LEU A 240 3.27 -1.57 -17.67
CA LEU A 240 4.19 -2.66 -17.35
C LEU A 240 5.62 -2.35 -17.83
N ALA A 241 5.78 -1.78 -19.03
CA ALA A 241 7.09 -1.37 -19.53
C ALA A 241 7.74 -0.30 -18.65
N MET A 242 6.97 0.71 -18.23
CA MET A 242 7.41 1.77 -17.31
C MET A 242 7.79 1.23 -15.92
N GLY A 243 7.21 0.13 -15.49
CA GLY A 243 7.55 -0.53 -14.24
C GLY A 243 8.95 -1.18 -14.24
N ILE A 244 9.49 -1.56 -15.40
CA ILE A 244 10.77 -2.28 -15.50
C ILE A 244 11.95 -1.44 -14.96
N PRO A 245 12.16 -0.17 -15.36
CA PRO A 245 13.22 0.67 -14.78
C PRO A 245 13.13 0.81 -13.26
N VAL A 246 11.91 0.92 -12.71
CA VAL A 246 11.66 1.00 -11.27
C VAL A 246 12.12 -0.29 -10.58
N VAL A 247 11.70 -1.45 -11.11
CA VAL A 247 12.07 -2.77 -10.56
C VAL A 247 13.59 -2.97 -10.62
N VAL A 248 14.24 -2.64 -11.74
CA VAL A 248 15.69 -2.77 -11.88
C VAL A 248 16.41 -1.87 -10.86
N THR A 249 16.02 -0.60 -10.75
CA THR A 249 16.58 0.34 -9.78
C THR A 249 16.47 -0.22 -8.35
N GLU A 250 15.28 -0.68 -7.97
CA GLU A 250 15.07 -1.24 -6.62
C GLU A 250 15.82 -2.54 -6.39
N CYS A 251 15.90 -3.44 -7.38
CA CYS A 251 16.65 -4.67 -7.28
C CYS A 251 18.15 -4.41 -7.07
N LEU A 252 18.72 -3.48 -7.81
CA LEU A 252 20.13 -3.09 -7.67
C LEU A 252 20.41 -2.51 -6.28
N ILE A 253 19.56 -1.61 -5.79
CA ILE A 253 19.69 -1.02 -4.46
C ILE A 253 19.58 -2.09 -3.38
N ARG A 254 18.59 -2.97 -3.46
CA ARG A 254 18.38 -4.05 -2.48
C ARG A 254 19.57 -5.04 -2.46
N LEU A 255 20.05 -5.39 -3.64
CA LEU A 255 21.23 -6.26 -3.77
C LEU A 255 22.45 -5.63 -3.10
N PHE A 256 22.76 -4.37 -3.44
CA PHE A 256 23.90 -3.64 -2.84
C PHE A 256 23.76 -3.54 -1.32
N TRP A 257 22.58 -3.15 -0.83
CA TRP A 257 22.30 -3.04 0.59
C TRP A 257 22.52 -4.36 1.33
N SER A 258 22.00 -5.48 0.78
CA SER A 258 22.17 -6.82 1.36
C SER A 258 23.63 -7.25 1.37
N MET A 259 24.33 -7.07 0.26
CA MET A 259 25.76 -7.41 0.14
C MET A 259 26.59 -6.61 1.16
N ARG A 260 26.35 -5.32 1.26
CA ARG A 260 27.07 -4.46 2.18
C ARG A 260 26.86 -4.85 3.63
N ARG A 261 25.64 -5.16 4.03
CA ARG A 261 25.34 -5.62 5.39
C ARG A 261 26.05 -6.92 5.72
N HIS A 262 26.06 -7.86 4.80
CA HIS A 262 26.70 -9.15 5.04
C HIS A 262 28.23 -9.04 5.03
N PHE A 263 28.82 -8.50 3.96
CA PHE A 263 30.27 -8.53 3.76
C PHE A 263 31.02 -7.41 4.48
N GLN A 264 30.46 -6.23 4.59
CA GLN A 264 31.14 -5.08 5.21
C GLN A 264 30.81 -4.96 6.71
N TYR A 265 29.57 -5.20 7.11
CA TYR A 265 29.15 -5.04 8.50
C TYR A 265 29.08 -6.36 9.26
N GLY A 266 29.27 -7.51 8.61
CA GLY A 266 29.31 -8.83 9.25
C GLY A 266 27.98 -9.33 9.80
N TYR A 267 26.84 -8.78 9.33
CA TYR A 267 25.52 -9.25 9.76
C TYR A 267 25.24 -10.66 9.24
N PRO A 268 24.51 -11.50 10.00
CA PRO A 268 24.08 -12.80 9.52
C PRO A 268 23.11 -12.64 8.34
N ILE A 269 23.10 -13.61 7.43
CA ILE A 269 22.29 -13.56 6.19
C ILE A 269 20.81 -13.26 6.47
N ARG A 270 20.29 -13.78 7.59
CA ARG A 270 18.90 -13.53 8.01
C ARG A 270 18.58 -12.04 8.20
N ASP A 271 19.53 -11.26 8.71
CA ASP A 271 19.38 -9.83 8.97
C ASP A 271 19.74 -8.97 7.73
N CYS A 272 20.16 -9.62 6.65
CA CYS A 272 20.47 -9.01 5.35
C CYS A 272 19.30 -9.11 4.34
N ILE A 273 18.14 -9.65 4.74
CA ILE A 273 16.95 -9.69 3.88
C ILE A 273 16.41 -8.27 3.68
N PRO A 274 16.30 -7.78 2.43
CA PRO A 274 15.99 -6.40 2.13
C PRO A 274 14.50 -6.09 2.33
N SER A 275 14.11 -5.91 3.59
CA SER A 275 12.75 -5.57 4.02
C SER A 275 12.56 -4.05 4.13
N MET A 276 11.36 -3.57 3.81
CA MET A 276 10.95 -2.17 3.99
C MET A 276 10.90 -1.71 5.47
N ASN A 277 11.23 -2.59 6.42
CA ASN A 277 11.34 -2.24 7.83
C ASN A 277 12.68 -1.58 8.17
N HIS A 278 13.68 -1.67 7.31
CA HIS A 278 15.00 -1.08 7.50
C HIS A 278 15.03 0.38 7.03
N ASP A 279 15.33 1.31 7.94
CA ASP A 279 15.37 2.75 7.68
C ASP A 279 16.35 3.11 6.56
N THR A 280 17.56 2.55 6.61
CA THR A 280 18.59 2.79 5.60
C THR A 280 18.14 2.37 4.20
N LEU A 281 17.52 1.19 4.08
CA LEU A 281 17.02 0.71 2.79
C LEU A 281 15.90 1.61 2.24
N ARG A 282 14.98 2.09 3.11
CA ARG A 282 13.91 3.01 2.67
C ARG A 282 14.47 4.32 2.13
N VAL A 283 15.46 4.90 2.84
CA VAL A 283 16.15 6.12 2.39
C VAL A 283 16.85 5.90 1.05
N MET A 284 17.56 4.79 0.90
CA MET A 284 18.22 4.43 -0.37
C MET A 284 17.21 4.29 -1.53
N LEU A 285 16.06 3.64 -1.28
CA LEU A 285 15.00 3.49 -2.28
C LEU A 285 14.37 4.84 -2.65
N ILE A 286 14.18 5.74 -1.69
CA ILE A 286 13.69 7.11 -1.95
C ILE A 286 14.67 7.86 -2.85
N ILE A 287 15.97 7.80 -2.55
CA ILE A 287 16.99 8.49 -3.34
C ILE A 287 17.07 7.93 -4.76
N GLY A 288 17.11 6.60 -4.91
CA GLY A 288 17.20 5.97 -6.22
C GLY A 288 15.96 6.26 -7.09
N ASN A 289 14.76 6.06 -6.56
CA ASN A 289 13.53 6.39 -7.29
C ASN A 289 13.40 7.90 -7.53
N GLY A 290 13.79 8.74 -6.57
CA GLY A 290 13.80 10.20 -6.75
C GLY A 290 14.75 10.63 -7.84
N THR A 291 15.95 10.04 -7.93
CA THR A 291 16.91 10.31 -9.03
C THR A 291 16.34 9.89 -10.37
N LEU A 292 15.70 8.71 -10.46
CA LEU A 292 15.03 8.25 -11.68
C LEU A 292 13.95 9.27 -12.09
N CYS A 293 13.07 9.67 -11.17
CA CYS A 293 12.00 10.65 -11.44
C CYS A 293 12.53 12.02 -11.87
N VAL A 294 13.65 12.48 -11.32
CA VAL A 294 14.27 13.75 -11.74
C VAL A 294 14.75 13.66 -13.18
N ILE A 295 15.41 12.57 -13.56
CA ILE A 295 15.91 12.37 -14.93
C ILE A 295 14.74 12.25 -15.90
N ASP A 296 13.73 11.44 -15.58
CA ASP A 296 12.50 11.24 -16.34
C ASP A 296 11.75 12.57 -16.53
N GLY A 297 11.50 13.32 -15.45
CA GLY A 297 10.81 14.60 -15.50
C GLY A 297 11.56 15.66 -16.32
N PHE A 298 12.89 15.69 -16.25
CA PHE A 298 13.69 16.58 -17.12
C PHE A 298 13.59 16.20 -18.60
N ASP A 299 13.66 14.91 -18.93
CA ASP A 299 13.50 14.43 -20.31
C ASP A 299 12.10 14.80 -20.84
N ALA A 300 11.05 14.50 -20.08
CA ALA A 300 9.68 14.85 -20.41
C ALA A 300 9.49 16.36 -20.62
N LEU A 301 10.07 17.19 -19.74
CA LEU A 301 9.99 18.64 -19.84
C LEU A 301 10.66 19.17 -21.11
N ILE A 302 11.87 18.69 -21.41
CA ILE A 302 12.63 19.15 -22.60
C ILE A 302 11.92 18.73 -23.89
N ARG A 303 11.47 17.48 -23.98
CA ARG A 303 10.86 16.93 -25.20
C ARG A 303 9.45 17.43 -25.45
N SER A 304 8.69 17.79 -24.41
CA SER A 304 7.31 18.24 -24.53
C SER A 304 7.16 19.58 -25.25
N GLY A 305 8.15 20.47 -25.22
CA GLY A 305 8.04 21.81 -25.77
C GLY A 305 6.82 22.59 -25.24
N GLY A 306 6.34 22.29 -24.06
CA GLY A 306 5.14 22.88 -23.43
C GLY A 306 3.81 22.25 -23.84
N ASN A 307 3.82 21.18 -24.64
CA ASN A 307 2.66 20.34 -24.92
C ASN A 307 2.48 19.33 -23.79
N MET A 308 1.36 19.42 -23.05
CA MET A 308 1.12 18.54 -21.89
C MET A 308 0.85 17.09 -22.29
N VAL A 309 0.26 16.83 -23.44
CA VAL A 309 0.10 15.45 -23.93
C VAL A 309 1.47 14.82 -24.16
N GLU A 310 2.37 15.51 -24.86
CA GLU A 310 3.75 15.04 -25.06
C GLU A 310 4.51 14.91 -23.74
N PHE A 311 4.27 15.81 -22.77
CA PHE A 311 4.86 15.72 -21.45
C PHE A 311 4.49 14.40 -20.77
N PHE A 312 3.19 14.07 -20.72
CA PHE A 312 2.74 12.82 -20.10
C PHE A 312 3.14 11.57 -20.89
N LEU A 313 3.24 11.65 -22.22
CA LEU A 313 3.72 10.53 -23.03
C LEU A 313 5.18 10.17 -22.77
N HIS A 314 5.98 11.13 -22.33
CA HIS A 314 7.37 10.93 -21.93
C HIS A 314 7.54 10.66 -20.43
N LEU A 315 6.53 10.95 -19.59
CA LEU A 315 6.62 10.85 -18.14
C LEU A 315 6.33 9.41 -17.67
N ASN A 316 7.20 8.86 -16.85
CA ASN A 316 7.01 7.56 -16.23
C ASN A 316 6.14 7.65 -14.95
N LEU A 317 4.82 7.66 -15.12
CA LEU A 317 3.90 7.77 -13.98
C LEU A 317 4.08 6.65 -12.94
N ILE A 318 4.49 5.45 -13.34
CA ILE A 318 4.73 4.34 -12.40
C ILE A 318 5.89 4.66 -11.46
N ALA A 319 6.97 5.26 -11.99
CA ALA A 319 8.10 5.73 -11.19
C ALA A 319 7.69 6.84 -10.21
N TRP A 320 6.91 7.82 -10.67
CA TRP A 320 6.41 8.91 -9.85
C TRP A 320 5.46 8.43 -8.75
N PHE A 321 4.50 7.54 -9.05
CA PHE A 321 3.64 6.94 -8.03
C PHE A 321 4.46 6.14 -7.00
N ARG A 322 5.46 5.39 -7.47
CA ARG A 322 6.34 4.64 -6.57
C ARG A 322 7.15 5.54 -5.65
N PHE A 323 7.73 6.61 -6.18
CA PHE A 323 8.48 7.60 -5.42
C PHE A 323 7.60 8.29 -4.36
N ILE A 324 6.41 8.77 -4.77
CA ILE A 324 5.45 9.39 -3.84
C ILE A 324 5.05 8.42 -2.73
N PHE A 325 4.76 7.16 -3.07
CA PHE A 325 4.43 6.14 -2.07
C PHE A 325 5.56 5.92 -1.05
N LEU A 326 6.82 5.86 -1.51
CA LEU A 326 7.98 5.71 -0.63
C LEU A 326 8.12 6.90 0.33
N VAL A 327 7.97 8.12 -0.20
CA VAL A 327 8.04 9.36 0.61
C VAL A 327 6.91 9.40 1.62
N LEU A 328 5.66 9.15 1.21
CA LEU A 328 4.51 9.14 2.13
C LEU A 328 4.65 8.09 3.22
N LYS A 329 5.15 6.89 2.88
CA LYS A 329 5.43 5.85 3.87
C LYS A 329 6.47 6.31 4.89
N GLU A 330 7.56 6.95 4.46
CA GLU A 330 8.60 7.44 5.37
C GLU A 330 8.08 8.56 6.27
N VAL A 331 7.32 9.51 5.71
CA VAL A 331 6.65 10.57 6.47
C VAL A 331 5.72 9.97 7.52
N PHE A 332 4.88 9.00 7.15
CA PHE A 332 3.96 8.34 8.07
C PHE A 332 4.70 7.63 9.22
N LEU A 333 5.76 6.88 8.91
CA LEU A 333 6.57 6.20 9.93
C LEU A 333 7.28 7.20 10.86
N THR A 334 7.79 8.29 10.32
CA THR A 334 8.45 9.36 11.10
C THR A 334 7.45 10.04 12.05
N LEU A 335 6.23 10.33 11.58
CA LEU A 335 5.16 10.88 12.42
C LEU A 335 4.74 9.90 13.51
N GLN A 336 4.62 8.62 13.21
CA GLN A 336 4.28 7.57 14.19
C GLN A 336 5.34 7.47 15.30
N ILE A 337 6.63 7.52 14.94
CA ILE A 337 7.75 7.54 15.89
C ILE A 337 7.70 8.81 16.73
N GLY A 338 7.43 9.95 16.13
CA GLY A 338 7.29 11.23 16.84
C GLY A 338 6.20 11.20 17.91
N LEU A 339 5.02 10.71 17.56
CA LEU A 339 3.89 10.56 18.50
C LEU A 339 4.21 9.57 19.63
N PHE A 340 4.89 8.47 19.31
CA PHE A 340 5.33 7.50 20.32
C PHE A 340 6.36 8.10 21.29
N LEU A 341 7.34 8.85 20.78
CA LEU A 341 8.33 9.55 21.62
C LEU A 341 7.67 10.60 22.53
N GLN A 342 6.70 11.34 22.02
CA GLN A 342 5.96 12.34 22.80
C GLN A 342 5.19 11.69 23.95
N LYS A 343 4.51 10.57 23.70
CA LYS A 343 3.83 9.78 24.75
C LYS A 343 4.81 9.25 25.80
N ASN A 344 5.98 8.77 25.38
CA ASN A 344 7.01 8.30 26.30
C ASN A 344 7.56 9.43 27.16
N ILE A 345 7.84 10.61 26.58
CA ILE A 345 8.30 11.80 27.33
C ILE A 345 7.26 12.20 28.38
N GLU A 346 5.97 12.18 28.01
CA GLU A 346 4.90 12.49 28.96
C GLU A 346 4.81 11.45 30.08
N CYS A 347 4.97 10.18 29.78
CA CYS A 347 5.05 9.10 30.77
C CYS A 347 6.23 9.31 31.73
N TYR A 348 7.43 9.64 31.22
CA TYR A 348 8.60 9.94 32.04
C TYR A 348 8.40 11.18 32.91
N ARG A 349 7.74 12.22 32.39
CA ARG A 349 7.42 13.43 33.21
C ARG A 349 6.48 13.05 34.36
N ARG A 350 5.43 12.29 34.11
CA ARG A 350 4.50 11.84 35.18
C ARG A 350 5.22 10.97 36.21
N MET A 351 6.10 10.07 35.75
CA MET A 351 6.89 9.24 36.66
C MET A 351 7.85 10.07 37.51
N ASN A 352 8.54 11.05 36.94
CA ASN A 352 9.42 11.97 37.69
C ASN A 352 8.64 12.82 38.69
N GLN A 353 7.44 13.29 38.32
CA GLN A 353 6.59 14.03 39.21
C GLN A 353 6.13 13.18 40.40
N ALA A 354 5.67 11.93 40.12
CA ALA A 354 5.30 10.99 41.18
C ALA A 354 6.49 10.66 42.13
N LEU A 355 7.71 10.52 41.57
CA LEU A 355 8.93 10.32 42.37
C LEU A 355 9.24 11.53 43.23
N LEU A 356 9.10 12.76 42.73
CA LEU A 356 9.31 13.99 43.52
C LEU A 356 8.28 14.11 44.64
N GLU A 357 7.00 13.82 44.35
CA GLU A 357 5.96 13.80 45.38
C GLU A 357 6.23 12.71 46.45
N TYR A 358 6.70 11.54 46.02
CA TYR A 358 7.10 10.49 46.94
C TYR A 358 8.29 10.88 47.79
N MET A 359 9.33 11.51 47.22
CA MET A 359 10.47 12.03 47.97
C MET A 359 10.05 13.09 48.98
N GLN A 360 9.14 14.00 48.62
CA GLN A 360 8.59 14.99 49.55
C GLN A 360 7.79 14.38 50.70
N GLN A 361 7.11 13.26 50.45
CA GLN A 361 6.44 12.50 51.50
C GLN A 361 7.45 11.78 52.39
N LEU A 362 8.52 11.22 51.81
CA LEU A 362 9.61 10.61 52.59
C LEU A 362 10.32 11.60 53.53
N GLU A 363 10.51 12.85 53.12
CA GLU A 363 11.07 13.89 53.99
C GLU A 363 10.18 14.18 55.20
N LYS A 364 8.91 13.87 55.17
CA LYS A 364 7.94 14.05 56.25
C LYS A 364 7.80 12.84 57.18
N ILE A 365 8.40 11.69 56.83
CA ILE A 365 8.24 10.42 57.53
C ILE A 365 9.33 10.30 58.61
N ASP A 366 8.92 9.90 59.83
CA ASP A 366 9.83 9.45 60.86
C ASP A 366 10.61 8.23 60.36
N ILE A 367 11.94 8.27 60.50
CA ILE A 367 12.86 7.23 59.99
C ILE A 367 12.49 5.83 60.55
N SER A 368 11.92 5.77 61.72
CA SER A 368 11.44 4.51 62.35
C SER A 368 10.24 3.95 61.62
N ALA A 369 9.28 4.79 61.22
CA ALA A 369 8.11 4.35 60.44
C ALA A 369 8.51 3.93 59.05
N PHE A 370 9.44 4.64 58.39
CA PHE A 370 9.97 4.26 57.07
C PHE A 370 10.71 2.91 57.08
N ARG A 371 11.51 2.66 58.14
CA ARG A 371 12.18 1.35 58.28
C ARG A 371 11.19 0.22 58.43
N ALA A 372 10.14 0.40 59.27
CA ALA A 372 9.09 -0.60 59.41
C ALA A 372 8.35 -0.90 58.13
N GLU A 373 8.02 0.12 57.35
CA GLU A 373 7.36 -0.01 56.04
C GLU A 373 8.29 -0.69 55.03
N THR A 374 9.57 -0.29 54.97
CA THR A 374 10.56 -0.93 54.08
C THR A 374 10.74 -2.43 54.43
N GLU A 375 10.70 -2.78 55.69
CA GLU A 375 10.76 -4.18 56.14
C GLU A 375 9.57 -4.99 55.63
N ILE A 376 8.35 -4.42 55.64
CA ILE A 376 7.15 -5.04 55.08
C ILE A 376 7.32 -5.31 53.59
N TYR A 377 7.83 -4.32 52.80
CA TYR A 377 8.06 -4.49 51.37
C TYR A 377 9.14 -5.55 51.07
N ASN A 378 10.24 -5.55 51.82
CA ASN A 378 11.29 -6.56 51.68
C ASN A 378 10.80 -7.97 51.99
N GLN A 379 9.95 -8.12 53.01
CA GLN A 379 9.32 -9.40 53.32
C GLN A 379 8.36 -9.84 52.22
N LEU A 380 7.56 -8.93 51.69
CA LEU A 380 6.65 -9.24 50.56
C LEU A 380 7.45 -9.68 49.30
N ILE A 381 8.54 -8.98 48.94
CA ILE A 381 9.40 -9.41 47.85
C ILE A 381 9.94 -10.81 48.07
N SER A 382 10.51 -11.07 49.25
CA SER A 382 11.02 -12.42 49.61
C SER A 382 9.95 -13.49 49.58
N ASP A 383 8.74 -13.18 50.00
CA ASP A 383 7.61 -14.12 49.95
C ASP A 383 7.20 -14.42 48.50
N PHE A 384 7.16 -13.39 47.63
CA PHE A 384 6.87 -13.57 46.20
C PHE A 384 7.95 -14.39 45.46
N GLU A 385 9.23 -14.23 45.83
CA GLU A 385 10.34 -15.01 45.26
C GLU A 385 10.28 -16.49 45.60
N LYS A 386 9.63 -16.85 46.71
CA LYS A 386 9.43 -18.25 47.17
C LYS A 386 8.21 -18.94 46.55
N ALA A 387 7.41 -18.21 45.76
CA ALA A 387 6.21 -18.81 45.17
C ALA A 387 6.58 -19.68 43.96
N GLU A 388 6.40 -20.99 44.14
CA GLU A 388 6.67 -21.99 43.08
C GLU A 388 5.41 -22.37 42.27
N THR A 389 4.23 -22.07 42.78
CA THR A 389 2.96 -22.43 42.13
C THR A 389 2.03 -21.24 41.94
N PRO A 390 1.16 -21.25 40.89
CA PRO A 390 0.16 -20.19 40.69
C PRO A 390 -0.80 -20.01 41.88
N GLN A 391 -1.08 -21.09 42.64
CA GLN A 391 -1.92 -21.01 43.81
C GLN A 391 -1.22 -20.30 44.99
N GLN A 392 0.05 -20.57 45.20
CA GLN A 392 0.88 -19.87 46.17
C GLN A 392 1.01 -18.41 45.85
N LEU A 393 1.26 -18.11 44.58
CA LEU A 393 1.34 -16.73 44.09
C LEU A 393 0.06 -15.94 44.35
N ASN A 394 -1.10 -16.54 44.10
CA ASN A 394 -2.39 -15.92 44.35
C ASN A 394 -2.66 -15.66 45.85
N GLN A 395 -2.31 -16.60 46.71
CA GLN A 395 -2.41 -16.42 48.16
C GLN A 395 -1.50 -15.32 48.68
N MET A 396 -0.26 -15.25 48.19
CA MET A 396 0.68 -14.19 48.53
C MET A 396 0.19 -12.82 48.07
N LEU A 397 -0.41 -12.77 46.90
CA LEU A 397 -0.99 -11.54 46.33
C LEU A 397 -2.15 -11.02 47.20
N LEU A 398 -3.03 -11.90 47.64
CA LEU A 398 -4.12 -11.57 48.57
C LEU A 398 -3.61 -11.11 49.94
N SER A 399 -2.58 -11.78 50.49
CA SER A 399 -1.90 -11.37 51.72
C SER A 399 -1.21 -10.02 51.60
N ALA A 400 -0.63 -9.72 50.43
CA ALA A 400 -0.01 -8.43 50.16
C ALA A 400 -1.04 -7.27 50.19
N TYR A 401 -2.22 -7.47 49.62
CA TYR A 401 -3.31 -6.47 49.71
C TYR A 401 -3.67 -6.15 51.15
N GLU A 402 -3.77 -7.15 52.00
CA GLU A 402 -4.09 -6.98 53.44
C GLU A 402 -2.96 -6.27 54.21
N ARG A 403 -1.70 -6.71 54.00
CA ARG A 403 -0.54 -6.12 54.69
C ARG A 403 -0.25 -4.65 54.26
N LEU A 404 -0.56 -4.31 53.05
CA LEU A 404 -0.38 -2.97 52.54
C LEU A 404 -1.61 -2.06 52.74
N GLY A 405 -2.68 -2.60 53.31
CA GLY A 405 -3.93 -1.87 53.51
C GLY A 405 -4.60 -1.41 52.19
N LEU A 406 -4.34 -2.12 51.10
CA LEU A 406 -4.89 -1.78 49.80
C LEU A 406 -6.31 -2.36 49.64
N THR A 407 -7.19 -1.59 49.06
CA THR A 407 -8.52 -2.04 48.66
C THR A 407 -8.42 -2.95 47.43
N LYS A 408 -9.10 -4.09 47.50
CA LYS A 408 -9.16 -5.02 46.36
C LYS A 408 -10.03 -4.41 45.27
N PRO A 409 -9.58 -4.40 44.00
CA PRO A 409 -10.35 -3.82 42.87
C PRO A 409 -11.57 -4.71 42.51
N TRP A 410 -11.90 -5.74 43.29
CA TRP A 410 -13.06 -6.60 43.13
C TRP A 410 -13.70 -6.89 44.50
N GLU A 411 -14.98 -7.19 44.48
CA GLU A 411 -15.74 -7.64 45.65
C GLU A 411 -15.85 -9.17 45.69
N GLY A 412 -15.72 -9.76 46.89
CA GLY A 412 -15.86 -11.19 47.11
C GLY A 412 -14.72 -12.06 46.53
N ASP A 413 -15.08 -13.24 45.98
CA ASP A 413 -14.13 -14.13 45.32
C ASP A 413 -13.80 -13.64 43.88
N PHE A 414 -12.52 -13.54 43.55
CA PHE A 414 -12.06 -13.05 42.26
C PHE A 414 -12.60 -13.85 41.08
N LYS A 415 -12.64 -15.20 41.19
CA LYS A 415 -13.20 -16.06 40.13
C LYS A 415 -14.70 -15.83 39.92
N GLN A 416 -15.42 -15.58 40.98
CA GLN A 416 -16.86 -15.28 40.92
C GLN A 416 -17.09 -13.89 40.34
N HIS A 417 -16.31 -12.89 40.73
CA HIS A 417 -16.34 -11.55 40.22
C HIS A 417 -16.08 -11.53 38.69
N MET A 418 -15.04 -12.21 38.22
CA MET A 418 -14.67 -12.27 36.79
C MET A 418 -15.64 -13.09 35.93
N ARG A 419 -16.44 -13.98 36.51
CA ARG A 419 -17.49 -14.71 35.79
C ARG A 419 -18.77 -13.91 35.60
N ASN A 420 -18.96 -12.88 36.40
CA ASN A 420 -20.16 -12.05 36.32
C ASN A 420 -19.93 -10.93 35.28
N LYS A 421 -20.65 -11.00 34.17
CA LYS A 421 -20.51 -10.02 33.04
C LYS A 421 -20.88 -8.58 33.41
N ASN A 422 -21.54 -8.36 34.55
CA ASN A 422 -22.01 -7.07 35.02
C ASN A 422 -21.08 -6.39 36.04
N THR A 423 -20.00 -7.06 36.45
CA THR A 423 -19.02 -6.52 37.40
C THR A 423 -17.82 -5.94 36.67
N ARG A 424 -17.21 -4.90 37.24
CA ARG A 424 -16.00 -4.25 36.71
C ARG A 424 -14.97 -4.20 37.85
N LEU A 425 -13.68 -4.29 37.46
CA LEU A 425 -12.59 -4.00 38.39
C LEU A 425 -12.55 -2.50 38.60
N VAL A 426 -12.66 -2.07 39.87
CA VAL A 426 -12.59 -0.65 40.26
C VAL A 426 -11.25 -0.42 40.92
N PHE A 427 -10.41 0.39 40.30
CA PHE A 427 -9.12 0.81 40.83
C PHE A 427 -9.29 2.24 41.34
N GLU A 428 -9.30 2.40 42.68
CA GLU A 428 -9.30 3.71 43.35
C GLU A 428 -7.90 4.32 43.44
#